data_affbb19d5ce6e637aa87f17db5a3d9f4
#
_entry.id   affbb19d5ce6e637aa87f17db5a3d9f4
#
_cell.length_a   1.000
_cell.length_b   1.000
_cell.length_c   1.000
_cell.angle_alpha   90.00
_cell.angle_beta   90.00
_cell.angle_gamma   90.00
#
_symmetry.space_group_name_H-M   'P 1'
#
loop_
_entity.id
_entity.type
_entity.pdbx_description
1 polymer ?
#
loop_
_entity_poly.entity_id
_entity_poly.type
_entity_poly.pdbx_seq_one_letter_code
_entity_poly.pdbx_strand_id
1 'polypeptide(L)'
;MIPIARPVLGAEEEAAVLAVLRSGVLSLGERIPEFEQRFAAYVGARHGSAVSSGTAGLHLALREVGVTDGDEVVTSPFSFVASANAIVFERARPVFADIDPVTLNLDPQAAAAAVTPNTTAILPVHIFGFPADVPALEKVGPPIVEDACEALGAVHADGSVVGSRGNPAVFAFYPNKQMTTGEGGLIALGDDAQKVAVDAERNQGRAPDMDWLDHDRLGFNYRMTEMQAAIGLVQLDRLDGMLADRARVAGWYSEILSGVEGLDLPCPDADGNVRGWFVYTVQIPKDGPARDDVVRAMRERGIATKPYLPAIHLMSYYREVHGYREGEFPVTEDVAARSIALPFFPQLTHGEVEQVCGALRAVIGR
;
A
#
# COMPACT_ATOMS: atom_id res chain seq x y z
N MET A 1 -11.81 14.56 -19.74
CA MET A 1 -10.58 14.42 -18.93
C MET A 1 -10.44 12.96 -18.54
N ILE A 2 -9.31 12.34 -18.84
CA ILE A 2 -8.99 10.98 -18.39
C ILE A 2 -8.58 11.08 -16.92
N PRO A 3 -9.32 10.44 -15.97
CA PRO A 3 -9.02 10.55 -14.54
C PRO A 3 -7.81 9.69 -14.16
N ILE A 4 -7.16 10.00 -13.02
CA ILE A 4 -5.99 9.25 -12.53
C ILE A 4 -6.35 7.82 -12.10
N ALA A 5 -7.53 7.63 -11.53
CA ALA A 5 -8.06 6.35 -11.08
C ALA A 5 -9.60 6.36 -11.13
N ARG A 6 -10.19 5.17 -11.21
CA ARG A 6 -11.64 4.95 -11.14
C ARG A 6 -11.90 3.61 -10.48
N PRO A 7 -12.66 3.56 -9.36
CA PRO A 7 -13.08 2.30 -8.77
C PRO A 7 -14.08 1.57 -9.68
N VAL A 8 -14.10 0.25 -9.60
CA VAL A 8 -15.06 -0.60 -10.32
C VAL A 8 -16.17 -0.99 -9.35
N LEU A 9 -17.31 -0.30 -9.44
CA LEU A 9 -18.49 -0.54 -8.62
C LEU A 9 -19.69 -0.79 -9.53
N GLY A 10 -20.66 -1.60 -9.08
CA GLY A 10 -21.84 -1.96 -9.85
C GLY A 10 -23.02 -2.37 -8.99
N ALA A 11 -24.01 -2.97 -9.64
CA ALA A 11 -25.27 -3.37 -9.00
C ALA A 11 -25.09 -4.39 -7.87
N GLU A 12 -24.03 -5.18 -7.89
CA GLU A 12 -23.76 -6.18 -6.87
C GLU A 12 -23.34 -5.52 -5.56
N GLU A 13 -22.43 -4.52 -5.60
CA GLU A 13 -22.04 -3.73 -4.43
C GLU A 13 -23.23 -2.92 -3.89
N GLU A 14 -24.05 -2.32 -4.79
CA GLU A 14 -25.28 -1.62 -4.38
C GLU A 14 -26.23 -2.55 -3.65
N ALA A 15 -26.49 -3.74 -4.18
CA ALA A 15 -27.37 -4.73 -3.57
C ALA A 15 -26.85 -5.20 -2.20
N ALA A 16 -25.53 -5.44 -2.07
CA ALA A 16 -24.90 -5.86 -0.83
C ALA A 16 -25.03 -4.79 0.28
N VAL A 17 -24.79 -3.53 -0.04
CA VAL A 17 -24.96 -2.42 0.91
C VAL A 17 -26.43 -2.26 1.31
N LEU A 18 -27.37 -2.33 0.35
CA LEU A 18 -28.80 -2.25 0.66
C LEU A 18 -29.28 -3.39 1.55
N ALA A 19 -28.75 -4.60 1.39
CA ALA A 19 -29.06 -5.72 2.26
C ALA A 19 -28.62 -5.45 3.72
N VAL A 20 -27.42 -4.90 3.93
CA VAL A 20 -26.93 -4.49 5.26
C VAL A 20 -27.82 -3.40 5.85
N LEU A 21 -28.17 -2.35 5.10
CA LEU A 21 -29.03 -1.28 5.59
C LEU A 21 -30.42 -1.82 6.02
N ARG A 22 -31.00 -2.74 5.25
CA ARG A 22 -32.30 -3.36 5.54
C ARG A 22 -32.27 -4.30 6.74
N SER A 23 -31.13 -4.92 7.03
CA SER A 23 -30.97 -5.78 8.22
C SER A 23 -30.97 -4.98 9.53
N GLY A 24 -30.62 -3.69 9.49
CA GLY A 24 -30.43 -2.86 10.66
C GLY A 24 -29.14 -3.16 11.45
N VAL A 25 -28.34 -4.18 11.09
CA VAL A 25 -27.06 -4.52 11.71
C VAL A 25 -25.94 -3.84 10.94
N LEU A 26 -25.47 -2.69 11.43
CA LEU A 26 -24.51 -1.83 10.71
C LEU A 26 -23.07 -2.00 11.18
N SER A 27 -22.88 -2.67 12.33
CA SER A 27 -21.57 -2.90 12.95
C SER A 27 -21.59 -4.18 13.76
N LEU A 28 -20.44 -4.88 13.84
CA LEU A 28 -20.27 -6.12 14.61
C LEU A 28 -21.26 -7.23 14.22
N GLY A 29 -21.60 -7.34 12.95
CA GLY A 29 -22.44 -8.38 12.39
C GLY A 29 -21.61 -9.50 11.73
N GLU A 30 -22.21 -10.21 10.79
CA GLU A 30 -21.65 -11.42 10.19
C GLU A 30 -20.76 -11.15 8.96
N ARG A 31 -20.89 -9.98 8.32
CA ARG A 31 -20.13 -9.66 7.09
C ARG A 31 -18.65 -9.43 7.37
N ILE A 32 -18.31 -8.86 8.51
CA ILE A 32 -16.92 -8.62 8.90
C ILE A 32 -16.17 -9.96 9.06
N PRO A 33 -16.59 -10.92 9.88
CA PRO A 33 -15.94 -12.22 10.00
C PRO A 33 -15.86 -12.99 8.66
N GLU A 34 -16.92 -12.94 7.85
CA GLU A 34 -16.93 -13.56 6.52
C GLU A 34 -15.86 -12.95 5.61
N PHE A 35 -15.76 -11.61 5.59
CA PHE A 35 -14.74 -10.90 4.81
C PHE A 35 -13.33 -11.22 5.30
N GLU A 36 -13.09 -11.21 6.61
CA GLU A 36 -11.80 -11.56 7.22
C GLU A 36 -11.34 -12.96 6.83
N GLN A 37 -12.23 -13.94 6.96
CA GLN A 37 -11.93 -15.33 6.63
C GLN A 37 -11.59 -15.50 5.14
N ARG A 38 -12.43 -14.93 4.27
CA ARG A 38 -12.26 -15.07 2.81
C ARG A 38 -11.03 -14.33 2.31
N PHE A 39 -10.77 -13.13 2.85
CA PHE A 39 -9.58 -12.37 2.48
C PHE A 39 -8.29 -13.06 2.97
N ALA A 40 -8.26 -13.54 4.22
CA ALA A 40 -7.12 -14.30 4.72
C ALA A 40 -6.83 -15.55 3.85
N ALA A 41 -7.87 -16.29 3.48
CA ALA A 41 -7.74 -17.41 2.56
C ALA A 41 -7.18 -17.00 1.19
N TYR A 42 -7.61 -15.85 0.65
CA TYR A 42 -7.15 -15.32 -0.63
C TYR A 42 -5.65 -15.02 -0.63
N VAL A 43 -5.15 -14.36 0.41
CA VAL A 43 -3.72 -14.03 0.53
C VAL A 43 -2.88 -15.17 1.13
N GLY A 44 -3.48 -16.28 1.54
CA GLY A 44 -2.78 -17.41 2.13
C GLY A 44 -2.34 -17.19 3.58
N ALA A 45 -2.94 -16.25 4.29
CA ALA A 45 -2.70 -16.00 5.71
C ALA A 45 -3.57 -16.92 6.59
N ARG A 46 -3.15 -17.12 7.84
CA ARG A 46 -3.92 -17.90 8.81
C ARG A 46 -5.16 -17.17 9.29
N HIS A 47 -5.04 -15.86 9.54
CA HIS A 47 -6.10 -14.99 10.02
C HIS A 47 -6.13 -13.65 9.31
N GLY A 48 -7.27 -12.98 9.34
CA GLY A 48 -7.44 -11.59 8.96
C GLY A 48 -8.15 -10.80 10.04
N SER A 49 -7.78 -9.54 10.26
CA SER A 49 -8.49 -8.60 11.12
C SER A 49 -8.83 -7.34 10.33
N ALA A 50 -10.11 -7.13 10.03
CA ALA A 50 -10.57 -5.98 9.27
C ALA A 50 -10.56 -4.70 10.14
N VAL A 51 -10.05 -3.62 9.58
CA VAL A 51 -9.88 -2.33 10.25
C VAL A 51 -10.45 -1.17 9.42
N SER A 52 -10.61 -0.01 10.05
CA SER A 52 -11.23 1.17 9.43
C SER A 52 -10.39 1.79 8.30
N SER A 53 -9.09 1.52 8.23
CA SER A 53 -8.18 2.00 7.19
C SER A 53 -6.85 1.24 7.20
N GLY A 54 -6.08 1.31 6.12
CA GLY A 54 -4.71 0.79 6.11
C GLY A 54 -3.82 1.43 7.17
N THR A 55 -3.96 2.73 7.41
CA THR A 55 -3.21 3.43 8.48
C THR A 55 -3.52 2.87 9.86
N ALA A 56 -4.79 2.58 10.16
CA ALA A 56 -5.17 1.92 11.41
C ALA A 56 -4.58 0.51 11.50
N GLY A 57 -4.52 -0.20 10.38
CA GLY A 57 -3.89 -1.52 10.30
C GLY A 57 -2.38 -1.47 10.58
N LEU A 58 -1.66 -0.54 9.95
CA LEU A 58 -0.21 -0.36 10.18
C LEU A 58 0.09 -0.03 11.65
N HIS A 59 -0.72 0.83 12.27
CA HIS A 59 -0.58 1.17 13.68
C HIS A 59 -0.73 -0.07 14.57
N LEU A 60 -1.80 -0.86 14.41
CA LEU A 60 -2.01 -2.08 15.20
C LEU A 60 -0.96 -3.15 14.92
N ALA A 61 -0.51 -3.30 13.66
CA ALA A 61 0.52 -4.26 13.30
C ALA A 61 1.89 -3.94 13.95
N LEU A 62 2.25 -2.65 14.05
CA LEU A 62 3.45 -2.20 14.76
C LEU A 62 3.36 -2.47 16.28
N ARG A 63 2.19 -2.23 16.88
CA ARG A 63 1.93 -2.56 18.29
C ARG A 63 2.06 -4.05 18.54
N GLU A 64 1.52 -4.87 17.63
CA GLU A 64 1.56 -6.34 17.74
C GLU A 64 2.98 -6.89 17.78
N VAL A 65 3.93 -6.28 17.05
CA VAL A 65 5.35 -6.67 17.10
C VAL A 65 6.12 -5.99 18.23
N GLY A 66 5.44 -5.26 19.12
CA GLY A 66 5.98 -4.71 20.36
C GLY A 66 6.58 -3.31 20.23
N VAL A 67 6.33 -2.57 19.15
CA VAL A 67 6.78 -1.18 19.01
C VAL A 67 6.10 -0.29 20.05
N THR A 68 6.90 0.50 20.77
CA THR A 68 6.46 1.39 21.86
C THR A 68 7.28 2.68 21.89
N ASP A 69 6.97 3.53 22.87
CA ASP A 69 7.62 4.84 23.07
C ASP A 69 9.14 4.75 23.17
N GLY A 70 9.84 5.50 22.33
CA GLY A 70 11.30 5.57 22.28
C GLY A 70 11.98 4.54 21.39
N ASP A 71 11.21 3.59 20.84
CA ASP A 71 11.72 2.61 19.88
C ASP A 71 12.05 3.24 18.52
N GLU A 72 12.78 2.49 17.71
CA GLU A 72 13.06 2.82 16.31
C GLU A 72 12.46 1.76 15.38
N VAL A 73 11.89 2.22 14.26
CA VAL A 73 11.42 1.35 13.18
C VAL A 73 12.10 1.76 11.88
N VAL A 74 12.80 0.82 11.25
CA VAL A 74 13.44 1.05 9.95
C VAL A 74 12.40 0.95 8.84
N THR A 75 12.33 1.96 7.97
CA THR A 75 11.38 2.00 6.84
C THR A 75 11.93 2.81 5.66
N SER A 76 11.20 2.81 4.53
CA SER A 76 11.55 3.58 3.34
C SER A 76 11.07 5.03 3.44
N PRO A 77 11.89 6.01 3.02
CA PRO A 77 11.43 7.39 2.83
C PRO A 77 10.60 7.58 1.55
N PHE A 78 10.51 6.55 0.67
CA PHE A 78 9.72 6.54 -0.55
C PHE A 78 8.47 5.70 -0.38
N SER A 79 7.45 6.28 0.23
CA SER A 79 6.15 5.66 0.48
C SER A 79 5.07 6.73 0.64
N PHE A 80 3.81 6.30 0.79
CA PHE A 80 2.79 7.16 1.35
C PHE A 80 3.07 7.42 2.83
N VAL A 81 2.82 8.65 3.28
CA VAL A 81 3.19 9.11 4.63
C VAL A 81 2.59 8.27 5.77
N ALA A 82 1.54 7.49 5.50
CA ALA A 82 0.88 6.63 6.50
C ALA A 82 1.83 5.59 7.11
N SER A 83 2.78 5.04 6.32
CA SER A 83 3.79 4.08 6.81
C SER A 83 4.61 4.70 7.94
N ALA A 84 5.14 5.92 7.75
CA ALA A 84 5.92 6.62 8.77
C ALA A 84 5.05 7.19 9.90
N ASN A 85 3.83 7.69 9.60
CA ASN A 85 2.93 8.20 10.63
C ASN A 85 2.51 7.11 11.62
N ALA A 86 2.30 5.87 11.16
CA ALA A 86 1.93 4.76 12.03
C ALA A 86 3.01 4.48 13.10
N ILE A 87 4.28 4.66 12.75
CA ILE A 87 5.41 4.57 13.71
C ILE A 87 5.32 5.69 14.75
N VAL A 88 5.06 6.92 14.30
CA VAL A 88 4.97 8.09 15.17
C VAL A 88 3.77 8.01 16.13
N PHE A 89 2.68 7.31 15.77
CA PHE A 89 1.54 7.10 16.65
C PHE A 89 1.91 6.37 17.95
N GLU A 90 2.89 5.46 17.90
CA GLU A 90 3.45 4.81 19.09
C GLU A 90 4.58 5.63 19.76
N ARG A 91 4.81 6.88 19.33
CA ARG A 91 5.91 7.74 19.77
C ARG A 91 7.30 7.12 19.52
N ALA A 92 7.35 6.16 18.62
CA ALA A 92 8.58 5.60 18.07
C ALA A 92 9.13 6.50 16.96
N ARG A 93 10.40 6.32 16.65
CA ARG A 93 11.12 7.08 15.63
C ARG A 93 11.15 6.31 14.32
N PRO A 94 10.63 6.85 13.21
CA PRO A 94 10.91 6.30 11.88
C PRO A 94 12.39 6.54 11.55
N VAL A 95 13.14 5.47 11.32
CA VAL A 95 14.52 5.50 10.83
C VAL A 95 14.47 5.16 9.35
N PHE A 96 14.73 6.15 8.50
CA PHE A 96 14.67 5.92 7.06
C PHE A 96 15.95 5.25 6.56
N ALA A 97 15.81 4.36 5.60
CA ALA A 97 16.89 3.78 4.80
C ALA A 97 16.54 3.89 3.31
N ASP A 98 17.54 4.11 2.47
CA ASP A 98 17.30 4.41 1.04
C ASP A 98 16.77 3.19 0.29
N ILE A 99 16.32 3.40 -0.91
CA ILE A 99 15.66 2.42 -1.77
C ILE A 99 16.62 1.83 -2.81
N ASP A 100 16.31 0.64 -3.28
CA ASP A 100 16.91 0.07 -4.48
C ASP A 100 16.43 0.86 -5.73
N PRO A 101 17.34 1.33 -6.59
CA PRO A 101 16.99 2.19 -7.71
C PRO A 101 16.18 1.50 -8.82
N VAL A 102 16.11 0.18 -8.85
CA VAL A 102 15.39 -0.61 -9.86
C VAL A 102 13.98 -0.96 -9.39
N THR A 103 13.88 -1.57 -8.21
CA THR A 103 12.62 -2.03 -7.64
C THR A 103 11.86 -0.91 -6.93
N LEU A 104 12.58 0.14 -6.50
CA LEU A 104 12.11 1.26 -5.68
C LEU A 104 11.67 0.84 -4.26
N ASN A 105 11.87 -0.42 -3.89
CA ASN A 105 11.62 -0.93 -2.55
C ASN A 105 12.78 -0.60 -1.61
N LEU A 106 12.54 -0.71 -0.30
CA LEU A 106 13.57 -0.59 0.73
C LEU A 106 14.76 -1.51 0.40
N ASP A 107 15.96 -0.93 0.28
CA ASP A 107 17.18 -1.71 0.06
C ASP A 107 17.55 -2.50 1.32
N PRO A 108 17.64 -3.85 1.28
CA PRO A 108 18.00 -4.65 2.44
C PRO A 108 19.36 -4.31 3.03
N GLN A 109 20.34 -3.87 2.22
CA GLN A 109 21.66 -3.47 2.71
C GLN A 109 21.59 -2.12 3.45
N ALA A 110 20.84 -1.16 2.87
CA ALA A 110 20.59 0.12 3.53
C ALA A 110 19.80 -0.07 4.84
N ALA A 111 18.80 -0.96 4.83
CA ALA A 111 18.04 -1.32 6.03
C ALA A 111 18.95 -1.93 7.12
N ALA A 112 19.80 -2.88 6.75
CA ALA A 112 20.75 -3.48 7.69
C ALA A 112 21.72 -2.45 8.30
N ALA A 113 22.19 -1.48 7.51
CA ALA A 113 23.05 -0.41 7.97
C ALA A 113 22.33 0.60 8.91
N ALA A 114 21.01 0.71 8.80
CA ALA A 114 20.20 1.62 9.61
C ALA A 114 19.75 1.00 10.96
N VAL A 115 19.91 -0.31 11.16
CA VAL A 115 19.53 -0.99 12.41
C VAL A 115 20.44 -0.56 13.55
N THR A 116 19.82 -0.25 14.69
CA THR A 116 20.48 0.09 15.96
C THR A 116 20.00 -0.84 17.08
N PRO A 117 20.58 -0.80 18.28
CA PRO A 117 20.04 -1.54 19.42
C PRO A 117 18.63 -1.15 19.85
N ASN A 118 18.11 -0.01 19.38
CA ASN A 118 16.76 0.47 19.66
C ASN A 118 15.76 0.06 18.56
N THR A 119 16.21 -0.59 17.49
CA THR A 119 15.35 -1.01 16.38
C THR A 119 14.49 -2.19 16.80
N THR A 120 13.19 -1.99 16.90
CA THR A 120 12.19 -2.99 17.29
C THR A 120 11.55 -3.68 16.08
N ALA A 121 11.45 -2.99 14.94
CA ALA A 121 10.86 -3.58 13.73
C ALA A 121 11.45 -2.97 12.44
N ILE A 122 11.26 -3.69 11.33
CA ILE A 122 11.45 -3.18 9.97
C ILE A 122 10.08 -3.17 9.30
N LEU A 123 9.73 -2.02 8.69
CA LEU A 123 8.47 -1.82 7.95
C LEU A 123 8.79 -1.62 6.46
N PRO A 124 8.99 -2.70 5.67
CA PRO A 124 9.06 -2.60 4.21
C PRO A 124 7.70 -2.23 3.64
N VAL A 125 7.73 -1.46 2.56
CA VAL A 125 6.56 -1.16 1.73
C VAL A 125 6.71 -1.90 0.41
N HIS A 126 5.69 -2.61 -0.04
CA HIS A 126 5.65 -3.21 -1.38
C HIS A 126 5.23 -2.14 -2.38
N ILE A 127 6.20 -1.26 -2.73
CA ILE A 127 5.91 -0.03 -3.46
C ILE A 127 5.32 -0.27 -4.85
N PHE A 128 4.24 0.41 -5.16
CA PHE A 128 3.51 0.32 -6.44
C PHE A 128 3.10 -1.11 -6.80
N GLY A 129 2.97 -1.98 -5.80
CA GLY A 129 2.58 -3.38 -5.96
C GLY A 129 3.72 -4.34 -6.29
N PHE A 130 4.98 -3.90 -6.33
CA PHE A 130 6.11 -4.79 -6.51
C PHE A 130 6.58 -5.35 -5.16
N PRO A 131 6.74 -6.69 -5.02
CA PRO A 131 7.15 -7.28 -3.73
C PRO A 131 8.50 -6.75 -3.27
N ALA A 132 8.58 -6.30 -2.02
CA ALA A 132 9.87 -6.05 -1.36
C ALA A 132 10.61 -7.36 -1.12
N ASP A 133 11.93 -7.32 -1.02
CA ASP A 133 12.74 -8.52 -0.71
C ASP A 133 12.64 -8.84 0.80
N VAL A 134 11.45 -9.28 1.23
CA VAL A 134 11.16 -9.68 2.60
C VAL A 134 12.12 -10.77 3.08
N PRO A 135 12.45 -11.83 2.29
CA PRO A 135 13.44 -12.83 2.69
C PRO A 135 14.82 -12.29 3.02
N ALA A 136 15.27 -11.23 2.35
CA ALA A 136 16.54 -10.58 2.69
C ALA A 136 16.40 -9.71 3.93
N LEU A 137 15.29 -9.00 4.09
CA LEU A 137 15.01 -8.17 5.28
C LEU A 137 14.84 -9.00 6.56
N GLU A 138 14.23 -10.18 6.49
CA GLU A 138 14.12 -11.12 7.63
C GLU A 138 15.49 -11.52 8.19
N LYS A 139 16.52 -11.60 7.35
CA LYS A 139 17.89 -11.91 7.77
C LYS A 139 18.59 -10.77 8.52
N VAL A 140 18.04 -9.57 8.46
CA VAL A 140 18.58 -8.42 9.21
C VAL A 140 18.34 -8.57 10.72
N GLY A 141 17.24 -9.22 11.11
CA GLY A 141 16.98 -9.68 12.48
C GLY A 141 15.74 -9.11 13.17
N PRO A 142 15.45 -7.80 13.12
CA PRO A 142 14.22 -7.28 13.73
C PRO A 142 12.96 -7.85 13.08
N PRO A 143 11.85 -7.98 13.82
CA PRO A 143 10.53 -8.37 13.28
C PRO A 143 10.11 -7.53 12.06
N ILE A 144 9.40 -8.15 11.13
CA ILE A 144 8.89 -7.49 9.92
C ILE A 144 7.39 -7.17 10.10
N VAL A 145 7.00 -5.96 9.69
CA VAL A 145 5.60 -5.57 9.42
C VAL A 145 5.53 -5.16 7.96
N GLU A 146 4.74 -5.88 7.15
CA GLU A 146 4.63 -5.60 5.72
C GLU A 146 3.57 -4.53 5.44
N ASP A 147 3.95 -3.39 4.88
CA ASP A 147 2.99 -2.46 4.27
C ASP A 147 2.66 -2.96 2.86
N ALA A 148 1.61 -3.78 2.78
CA ALA A 148 1.08 -4.36 1.55
C ALA A 148 -0.12 -3.55 0.99
N CYS A 149 -0.33 -2.31 1.46
CA CYS A 149 -1.46 -1.46 1.05
C CYS A 149 -1.54 -1.20 -0.46
N GLU A 150 -0.48 -1.50 -1.20
CA GLU A 150 -0.38 -1.33 -2.65
C GLU A 150 -0.17 -2.66 -3.40
N ALA A 151 -0.08 -3.80 -2.70
CA ALA A 151 0.45 -5.04 -3.27
C ALA A 151 -0.51 -6.24 -3.23
N LEU A 152 -1.82 -5.99 -3.17
CA LEU A 152 -2.79 -7.07 -3.23
C LEU A 152 -2.67 -7.83 -4.56
N GLY A 153 -2.50 -9.17 -4.47
CA GLY A 153 -2.27 -10.05 -5.60
C GLY A 153 -0.81 -10.14 -6.07
N ALA A 154 0.13 -9.50 -5.35
CA ALA A 154 1.55 -9.64 -5.64
C ALA A 154 2.11 -10.98 -5.13
N VAL A 155 3.13 -11.50 -5.82
CA VAL A 155 3.78 -12.78 -5.51
C VAL A 155 5.28 -12.58 -5.45
N HIS A 156 5.93 -13.11 -4.40
CA HIS A 156 7.38 -13.11 -4.26
C HIS A 156 8.04 -14.14 -5.18
N ALA A 157 9.35 -13.98 -5.40
CA ALA A 157 10.17 -14.87 -6.23
C ALA A 157 10.11 -16.35 -5.83
N ASP A 158 9.86 -16.66 -4.56
CA ASP A 158 9.71 -18.03 -4.05
C ASP A 158 8.29 -18.61 -4.25
N GLY A 159 7.39 -17.86 -4.89
CA GLY A 159 6.00 -18.24 -5.14
C GLY A 159 5.04 -17.95 -3.97
N SER A 160 5.52 -17.39 -2.86
CA SER A 160 4.64 -16.97 -1.76
C SER A 160 3.89 -15.68 -2.12
N VAL A 161 2.60 -15.64 -1.79
CA VAL A 161 1.78 -14.43 -1.97
C VAL A 161 2.16 -13.40 -0.90
N VAL A 162 2.20 -12.12 -1.25
CA VAL A 162 2.41 -11.04 -0.26
C VAL A 162 1.34 -11.14 0.83
N GLY A 163 1.79 -11.16 2.10
CA GLY A 163 0.95 -11.36 3.27
C GLY A 163 0.79 -12.81 3.74
N SER A 164 1.39 -13.79 3.04
CA SER A 164 1.30 -15.23 3.42
C SER A 164 2.47 -15.73 4.29
N ARG A 165 3.48 -14.90 4.53
CA ARG A 165 4.73 -15.31 5.18
C ARG A 165 4.65 -15.42 6.71
N GLY A 166 3.52 -15.05 7.30
CA GLY A 166 3.31 -15.08 8.75
C GLY A 166 3.68 -13.78 9.48
N ASN A 167 4.36 -12.86 8.81
CA ASN A 167 4.51 -11.51 9.31
C ASN A 167 3.16 -10.77 9.29
N PRO A 168 2.86 -9.85 10.22
CA PRO A 168 1.72 -8.96 10.07
C PRO A 168 1.83 -8.18 8.77
N ALA A 169 0.87 -8.35 7.85
CA ALA A 169 0.84 -7.66 6.57
C ALA A 169 -0.46 -6.86 6.43
N VAL A 170 -0.35 -5.59 6.05
CA VAL A 170 -1.48 -4.65 6.05
C VAL A 170 -1.90 -4.33 4.62
N PHE A 171 -3.19 -4.52 4.35
CA PHE A 171 -3.84 -4.17 3.09
C PHE A 171 -4.80 -2.99 3.29
N ALA A 172 -4.97 -2.16 2.27
CA ALA A 172 -5.87 -1.00 2.31
C ALA A 172 -6.88 -1.02 1.16
N PHE A 173 -8.08 -0.49 1.42
CA PHE A 173 -9.20 -0.55 0.48
C PHE A 173 -9.76 0.84 0.13
N TYR A 174 -8.86 1.84 0.01
CA TYR A 174 -9.19 3.17 -0.50
C TYR A 174 -9.62 3.09 -1.99
N PRO A 175 -10.41 4.04 -2.54
CA PRO A 175 -11.00 3.94 -3.88
C PRO A 175 -10.03 3.75 -5.05
N ASN A 176 -8.77 4.06 -4.90
CA ASN A 176 -7.76 3.86 -5.96
C ASN A 176 -7.02 2.53 -5.87
N LYS A 177 -7.25 1.72 -4.83
CA LYS A 177 -6.56 0.44 -4.63
C LYS A 177 -7.08 -0.64 -5.59
N GLN A 178 -6.49 -1.84 -5.54
CA GLN A 178 -6.86 -2.96 -6.40
C GLN A 178 -8.33 -3.38 -6.22
N MET A 179 -8.80 -3.35 -4.97
CA MET A 179 -10.22 -3.41 -4.60
C MET A 179 -10.54 -2.28 -3.61
N THR A 180 -11.81 -1.97 -3.42
CA THR A 180 -12.20 -0.88 -2.51
C THR A 180 -13.39 -1.25 -1.62
N THR A 181 -13.40 -0.66 -0.42
CA THR A 181 -14.56 -0.60 0.47
C THR A 181 -14.98 0.85 0.77
N GLY A 182 -14.49 1.81 -0.05
CA GLY A 182 -14.58 3.25 0.20
C GLY A 182 -13.48 3.73 1.14
N GLU A 183 -13.48 3.29 2.35
CA GLU A 183 -12.39 3.30 3.33
C GLU A 183 -12.31 1.90 3.95
N GLY A 184 -11.15 1.49 4.41
CA GLY A 184 -10.96 0.20 5.05
C GLY A 184 -9.54 -0.31 4.95
N GLY A 185 -9.26 -1.36 5.69
CA GLY A 185 -8.03 -2.13 5.65
C GLY A 185 -8.22 -3.51 6.25
N LEU A 186 -7.20 -4.33 6.15
CA LEU A 186 -7.15 -5.64 6.80
C LEU A 186 -5.71 -5.96 7.15
N ILE A 187 -5.51 -6.54 8.32
CA ILE A 187 -4.22 -7.07 8.75
C ILE A 187 -4.26 -8.59 8.58
N ALA A 188 -3.42 -9.12 7.70
CA ALA A 188 -3.14 -10.55 7.60
C ALA A 188 -2.18 -10.95 8.72
N LEU A 189 -2.50 -12.04 9.44
CA LEU A 189 -1.81 -12.44 10.66
C LEU A 189 -1.44 -13.92 10.64
N GLY A 190 -0.28 -14.25 11.26
CA GLY A 190 0.30 -15.59 11.23
C GLY A 190 -0.18 -16.53 12.34
N ASP A 191 -0.68 -16.00 13.46
CA ASP A 191 -1.06 -16.85 14.60
C ASP A 191 -2.31 -16.35 15.36
N ASP A 192 -2.79 -17.20 16.30
CA ASP A 192 -4.01 -16.98 17.04
C ASP A 192 -3.86 -15.86 18.09
N ALA A 193 -2.67 -15.71 18.68
CA ALA A 193 -2.44 -14.69 19.71
C ALA A 193 -2.46 -13.29 19.08
N GLN A 194 -1.83 -13.13 17.93
CA GLN A 194 -1.89 -11.90 17.14
C GLN A 194 -3.33 -11.51 16.79
N LYS A 195 -4.13 -12.47 16.33
CA LYS A 195 -5.54 -12.25 16.00
C LYS A 195 -6.33 -11.75 17.22
N VAL A 196 -6.15 -12.39 18.38
CA VAL A 196 -6.85 -12.00 19.63
C VAL A 196 -6.42 -10.59 20.06
N ALA A 197 -5.14 -10.27 20.01
CA ALA A 197 -4.64 -8.96 20.41
C ALA A 197 -5.15 -7.84 19.49
N VAL A 198 -5.03 -8.01 18.19
CA VAL A 198 -5.49 -7.03 17.20
C VAL A 198 -7.00 -6.84 17.24
N ASP A 199 -7.78 -7.91 17.40
CA ASP A 199 -9.24 -7.82 17.51
C ASP A 199 -9.71 -7.08 18.77
N ALA A 200 -9.01 -7.28 19.89
CA ALA A 200 -9.26 -6.52 21.11
C ALA A 200 -8.91 -5.03 20.89
N GLU A 201 -7.73 -4.73 20.37
CA GLU A 201 -7.25 -3.36 20.24
C GLU A 201 -8.04 -2.55 19.22
N ARG A 202 -8.43 -3.11 18.06
CA ARG A 202 -9.30 -2.41 17.09
C ARG A 202 -10.69 -2.11 17.65
N ASN A 203 -11.10 -2.81 18.70
CA ASN A 203 -12.41 -2.72 19.35
C ASN A 203 -12.29 -2.20 20.79
N GLN A 204 -11.52 -1.15 21.00
CA GLN A 204 -11.40 -0.41 22.25
C GLN A 204 -10.73 -1.19 23.40
N GLY A 205 -9.99 -2.27 23.12
CA GLY A 205 -9.32 -3.10 24.12
C GLY A 205 -10.26 -4.04 24.87
N ARG A 206 -11.38 -4.45 24.26
CA ARG A 206 -12.32 -5.39 24.87
C ARG A 206 -11.66 -6.74 25.10
N ALA A 207 -11.89 -7.29 26.32
CA ALA A 207 -11.42 -8.62 26.67
C ALA A 207 -12.07 -9.69 25.77
N PRO A 208 -11.36 -10.79 25.43
CA PRO A 208 -11.88 -11.85 24.54
C PRO A 208 -13.13 -12.55 25.09
N ASP A 209 -13.21 -12.71 26.41
CA ASP A 209 -14.32 -13.41 27.09
C ASP A 209 -15.54 -12.54 27.34
N MET A 210 -15.49 -11.32 26.84
CA MET A 210 -16.57 -10.35 26.79
C MET A 210 -17.69 -10.49 27.85
N ASP A 211 -17.37 -10.24 29.08
CA ASP A 211 -18.30 -9.44 29.86
C ASP A 211 -18.23 -8.02 29.28
N TRP A 212 -19.34 -7.55 28.80
CA TRP A 212 -19.54 -6.26 28.11
C TRP A 212 -18.76 -5.06 28.69
N LEU A 213 -18.32 -5.12 29.93
CA LEU A 213 -17.73 -4.03 30.68
C LEU A 213 -16.22 -4.16 30.94
N ASP A 214 -15.55 -5.23 30.49
CA ASP A 214 -14.13 -5.39 30.70
C ASP A 214 -13.31 -4.98 29.46
N HIS A 215 -12.33 -4.10 29.68
CA HIS A 215 -11.34 -3.64 28.72
C HIS A 215 -9.97 -3.89 29.31
N ASP A 216 -9.35 -5.01 28.97
CA ASP A 216 -8.12 -5.52 29.58
C ASP A 216 -6.84 -4.83 29.07
N ARG A 217 -6.97 -3.99 28.02
CA ARG A 217 -5.87 -3.25 27.40
C ARG A 217 -6.32 -1.94 26.78
N LEU A 218 -5.36 -1.08 26.47
CA LEU A 218 -5.62 0.10 25.64
C LEU A 218 -6.00 -0.33 24.22
N GLY A 219 -7.11 0.19 23.72
CA GLY A 219 -7.55 -0.06 22.37
C GLY A 219 -8.12 1.19 21.69
N PHE A 220 -8.48 1.02 20.42
CA PHE A 220 -8.89 2.08 19.52
C PHE A 220 -10.26 1.77 18.90
N ASN A 221 -10.91 2.76 18.33
CA ASN A 221 -12.10 2.57 17.51
C ASN A 221 -11.73 2.44 16.04
N TYR A 222 -11.10 1.32 15.68
CA TYR A 222 -10.61 1.04 14.32
C TYR A 222 -11.42 -0.04 13.61
N ARG A 223 -12.67 -0.24 14.03
CA ARG A 223 -13.58 -1.24 13.45
C ARG A 223 -13.97 -0.86 12.01
N MET A 224 -14.00 -1.85 11.14
CA MET A 224 -14.70 -1.78 9.86
C MET A 224 -16.22 -1.83 10.10
N THR A 225 -17.02 -1.24 9.22
CA THR A 225 -18.49 -1.36 9.26
C THR A 225 -18.97 -2.55 8.42
N GLU A 226 -20.17 -3.05 8.71
CA GLU A 226 -20.80 -4.12 7.91
C GLU A 226 -21.02 -3.73 6.43
N MET A 227 -21.28 -2.45 6.17
CA MET A 227 -21.42 -1.94 4.79
C MET A 227 -20.10 -2.02 4.02
N GLN A 228 -18.99 -1.66 4.66
CA GLN A 228 -17.65 -1.78 4.06
C GLN A 228 -17.30 -3.25 3.81
N ALA A 229 -17.55 -4.12 4.79
CA ALA A 229 -17.31 -5.56 4.63
C ALA A 229 -18.17 -6.17 3.50
N ALA A 230 -19.44 -5.75 3.37
CA ALA A 230 -20.32 -6.21 2.31
C ALA A 230 -19.81 -5.81 0.91
N ILE A 231 -19.32 -4.57 0.74
CA ILE A 231 -18.64 -4.14 -0.49
C ILE A 231 -17.39 -5.00 -0.71
N GLY A 232 -16.57 -5.19 0.33
CA GLY A 232 -15.33 -5.95 0.29
C GLY A 232 -15.53 -7.39 -0.18
N LEU A 233 -16.60 -8.05 0.24
CA LEU A 233 -16.94 -9.42 -0.19
C LEU A 233 -17.21 -9.49 -1.70
N VAL A 234 -18.02 -8.57 -2.24
CA VAL A 234 -18.30 -8.51 -3.69
C VAL A 234 -17.03 -8.17 -4.49
N GLN A 235 -16.24 -7.22 -4.00
CA GLN A 235 -14.98 -6.84 -4.65
C GLN A 235 -13.97 -8.00 -4.65
N LEU A 236 -13.92 -8.79 -3.58
CA LEU A 236 -13.05 -9.97 -3.47
C LEU A 236 -13.44 -11.05 -4.50
N ASP A 237 -14.74 -11.26 -4.74
CA ASP A 237 -15.22 -12.20 -5.77
C ASP A 237 -14.78 -11.82 -7.19
N ARG A 238 -14.54 -10.54 -7.44
CA ARG A 238 -14.17 -9.98 -8.74
C ARG A 238 -12.69 -9.65 -8.86
N LEU A 239 -11.91 -9.86 -7.79
CA LEU A 239 -10.55 -9.34 -7.67
C LEU A 239 -9.62 -9.87 -8.75
N ASP A 240 -9.63 -11.18 -9.03
CA ASP A 240 -8.75 -11.77 -10.04
C ASP A 240 -8.96 -11.16 -11.43
N GLY A 241 -10.21 -10.90 -11.79
CA GLY A 241 -10.54 -10.20 -13.05
C GLY A 241 -10.01 -8.77 -13.07
N MET A 242 -10.16 -8.04 -11.96
CA MET A 242 -9.65 -6.67 -11.84
C MET A 242 -8.12 -6.60 -11.87
N LEU A 243 -7.43 -7.57 -11.27
CA LEU A 243 -5.96 -7.68 -11.33
C LEU A 243 -5.48 -7.99 -12.75
N ALA A 244 -6.15 -8.91 -13.46
CA ALA A 244 -5.85 -9.22 -14.85
C ALA A 244 -6.05 -8.01 -15.76
N ASP A 245 -7.12 -7.24 -15.56
CA ASP A 245 -7.38 -6.01 -16.31
C ASP A 245 -6.29 -4.95 -16.04
N ARG A 246 -5.84 -4.79 -14.80
CA ARG A 246 -4.74 -3.89 -14.45
C ARG A 246 -3.42 -4.34 -15.11
N ALA A 247 -3.10 -5.63 -15.08
CA ALA A 247 -1.91 -6.17 -15.75
C ALA A 247 -1.96 -5.93 -17.27
N ARG A 248 -3.13 -6.09 -17.90
CA ARG A 248 -3.33 -5.77 -19.32
C ARG A 248 -3.06 -4.30 -19.62
N VAL A 249 -3.61 -3.37 -18.83
CA VAL A 249 -3.38 -1.92 -19.00
C VAL A 249 -1.91 -1.57 -18.81
N ALA A 250 -1.25 -2.17 -17.82
CA ALA A 250 0.19 -1.98 -17.61
C ALA A 250 1.01 -2.47 -18.81
N GLY A 251 0.63 -3.61 -19.39
CA GLY A 251 1.24 -4.14 -20.61
C GLY A 251 1.17 -3.16 -21.78
N TRP A 252 0.00 -2.54 -22.03
CA TRP A 252 -0.16 -1.52 -23.07
C TRP A 252 0.74 -0.30 -22.86
N TYR A 253 0.83 0.21 -21.63
CA TYR A 253 1.75 1.30 -21.29
C TYR A 253 3.21 0.92 -21.56
N SER A 254 3.62 -0.25 -21.07
CA SER A 254 4.99 -0.73 -21.23
C SER A 254 5.37 -0.93 -22.71
N GLU A 255 4.46 -1.46 -23.52
CA GLU A 255 4.67 -1.64 -24.97
C GLU A 255 4.82 -0.30 -25.68
N ILE A 256 3.88 0.64 -25.47
CA ILE A 256 3.85 1.92 -26.19
C ILE A 256 4.99 2.85 -25.73
N LEU A 257 5.39 2.82 -24.46
CA LEU A 257 6.46 3.66 -23.93
C LEU A 257 7.84 3.02 -24.03
N SER A 258 7.92 1.74 -24.45
CA SER A 258 9.19 1.06 -24.66
C SER A 258 10.09 1.83 -25.64
N GLY A 259 11.37 2.00 -25.29
CA GLY A 259 12.35 2.68 -26.12
C GLY A 259 12.24 4.21 -26.14
N VAL A 260 11.39 4.83 -25.35
CA VAL A 260 11.40 6.29 -25.14
C VAL A 260 12.67 6.66 -24.37
N GLU A 261 13.57 7.40 -25.00
CA GLU A 261 14.89 7.72 -24.45
C GLU A 261 14.79 8.49 -23.14
N GLY A 262 15.49 8.00 -22.10
CA GLY A 262 15.58 8.63 -20.79
C GLY A 262 14.32 8.50 -19.91
N LEU A 263 13.26 7.86 -20.42
CA LEU A 263 12.05 7.55 -19.63
C LEU A 263 12.21 6.19 -18.95
N ASP A 264 12.28 6.18 -17.59
CA ASP A 264 12.36 4.92 -16.86
C ASP A 264 10.94 4.39 -16.62
N LEU A 265 10.68 3.17 -17.04
CA LEU A 265 9.43 2.44 -16.82
C LEU A 265 9.50 1.63 -15.53
N PRO A 266 8.36 1.19 -14.97
CA PRO A 266 8.37 0.23 -13.86
C PRO A 266 9.23 -0.98 -14.21
N CYS A 267 10.06 -1.46 -13.26
CA CYS A 267 10.82 -2.68 -13.50
C CYS A 267 9.88 -3.83 -13.89
N PRO A 268 10.27 -4.67 -14.86
CA PRO A 268 9.46 -5.81 -15.26
C PRO A 268 9.35 -6.82 -14.10
N ASP A 269 8.34 -7.67 -14.17
CA ASP A 269 8.29 -8.87 -13.34
C ASP A 269 9.50 -9.73 -13.71
N ALA A 270 10.36 -9.99 -12.74
CA ALA A 270 11.62 -10.70 -12.93
C ALA A 270 11.84 -11.71 -11.80
N ASP A 271 12.63 -12.74 -12.08
CA ASP A 271 13.09 -13.73 -11.10
C ASP A 271 11.96 -14.43 -10.32
N GLY A 272 10.75 -14.50 -10.90
CA GLY A 272 9.58 -15.10 -10.28
C GLY A 272 8.70 -14.12 -9.49
N ASN A 273 9.13 -12.87 -9.29
CA ASN A 273 8.26 -11.85 -8.71
C ASN A 273 7.13 -11.48 -9.68
N VAL A 274 5.91 -11.34 -9.15
CA VAL A 274 4.73 -10.87 -9.88
C VAL A 274 4.18 -9.63 -9.18
N ARG A 275 4.01 -8.56 -9.95
CA ARG A 275 3.48 -7.29 -9.44
C ARG A 275 1.95 -7.34 -9.26
N GLY A 276 1.46 -6.96 -8.10
CA GLY A 276 0.05 -6.62 -7.89
C GLY A 276 -0.22 -5.18 -8.32
N TRP A 277 -0.44 -4.95 -9.62
CA TRP A 277 -0.52 -3.62 -10.21
C TRP A 277 -1.49 -2.67 -9.49
N PHE A 278 -0.94 -1.65 -8.81
CA PHE A 278 -1.70 -0.61 -8.11
C PHE A 278 -1.79 0.68 -8.94
N VAL A 279 -0.64 1.17 -9.39
CA VAL A 279 -0.46 2.36 -10.22
C VAL A 279 0.53 2.06 -11.34
N TYR A 280 0.53 2.87 -12.38
CA TYR A 280 1.59 2.88 -13.38
C TYR A 280 2.36 4.18 -13.26
N THR A 281 3.58 4.11 -12.72
CA THR A 281 4.47 5.25 -12.51
C THR A 281 5.64 5.19 -13.48
N VAL A 282 6.00 6.33 -14.06
CA VAL A 282 7.21 6.48 -14.87
C VAL A 282 8.10 7.54 -14.24
N GLN A 283 9.42 7.44 -14.47
CA GLN A 283 10.36 8.49 -14.10
C GLN A 283 10.76 9.24 -15.39
N ILE A 284 10.45 10.53 -15.44
CA ILE A 284 10.77 11.37 -16.60
C ILE A 284 12.28 11.55 -16.76
N PRO A 285 12.77 11.85 -17.99
CA PRO A 285 14.19 12.05 -18.26
C PRO A 285 14.82 13.11 -17.34
N LYS A 286 16.06 12.87 -16.88
CA LYS A 286 16.82 13.82 -16.06
C LYS A 286 17.16 15.12 -16.79
N ASP A 287 17.34 15.03 -18.11
CA ASP A 287 17.62 16.14 -19.01
C ASP A 287 16.36 16.76 -19.63
N GLY A 288 15.19 16.32 -19.18
CA GLY A 288 13.88 16.77 -19.65
C GLY A 288 13.31 17.96 -18.86
N PRO A 289 12.04 18.29 -19.12
CA PRO A 289 11.33 19.32 -18.35
C PRO A 289 11.14 18.88 -16.89
N ALA A 290 10.99 19.85 -15.98
CA ALA A 290 10.70 19.54 -14.57
C ALA A 290 9.37 18.77 -14.44
N ARG A 291 9.31 17.80 -13.54
CA ARG A 291 8.16 16.93 -13.30
C ARG A 291 6.84 17.71 -13.14
N ASP A 292 6.85 18.79 -12.37
CA ASP A 292 5.64 19.57 -12.09
C ASP A 292 5.16 20.33 -13.34
N ASP A 293 6.06 20.68 -14.26
CA ASP A 293 5.71 21.26 -15.57
C ASP A 293 5.07 20.20 -16.46
N VAL A 294 5.58 18.96 -16.43
CA VAL A 294 4.97 17.83 -17.15
C VAL A 294 3.56 17.57 -16.62
N VAL A 295 3.37 17.50 -15.30
CA VAL A 295 2.04 17.31 -14.69
C VAL A 295 1.06 18.41 -15.11
N ARG A 296 1.50 19.67 -15.14
CA ARG A 296 0.69 20.81 -15.60
C ARG A 296 0.32 20.68 -17.07
N ALA A 297 1.30 20.40 -17.93
CA ALA A 297 1.09 20.27 -19.37
C ALA A 297 0.21 19.07 -19.76
N MET A 298 0.28 17.96 -19.03
CA MET A 298 -0.62 16.82 -19.18
C MET A 298 -2.06 17.20 -18.80
N ARG A 299 -2.24 17.93 -17.69
CA ARG A 299 -3.56 18.42 -17.25
C ARG A 299 -4.21 19.34 -18.28
N GLU A 300 -3.45 20.23 -18.91
CA GLU A 300 -3.93 21.11 -20.00
C GLU A 300 -4.42 20.34 -21.21
N ARG A 301 -3.91 19.11 -21.42
CA ARG A 301 -4.33 18.17 -22.47
C ARG A 301 -5.50 17.25 -22.03
N GLY A 302 -6.10 17.52 -20.83
CA GLY A 302 -7.21 16.75 -20.32
C GLY A 302 -6.83 15.39 -19.73
N ILE A 303 -5.57 15.22 -19.30
CA ILE A 303 -5.05 13.98 -18.70
C ILE A 303 -4.63 14.26 -17.26
N ALA A 304 -5.25 13.56 -16.30
CA ALA A 304 -4.90 13.67 -14.91
C ALA A 304 -3.63 12.84 -14.60
N THR A 305 -2.59 13.51 -14.13
CA THR A 305 -1.37 12.87 -13.62
C THR A 305 -1.04 13.43 -12.24
N LYS A 306 -0.21 12.72 -11.47
CA LYS A 306 0.21 13.19 -10.14
C LYS A 306 1.70 12.90 -9.92
N PRO A 307 2.42 13.78 -9.18
CA PRO A 307 3.67 13.40 -8.55
C PRO A 307 3.43 12.20 -7.63
N TYR A 308 4.29 11.15 -7.71
CA TYR A 308 4.02 9.93 -6.98
C TYR A 308 5.30 9.15 -6.68
N LEU A 309 5.84 9.21 -5.46
CA LEU A 309 5.43 9.88 -4.22
C LEU A 309 6.46 10.95 -3.84
N PRO A 310 6.09 11.98 -3.05
CA PRO A 310 7.09 12.87 -2.45
C PRO A 310 7.89 12.11 -1.39
N ALA A 311 9.18 12.43 -1.25
CA ALA A 311 10.04 11.85 -0.23
C ALA A 311 9.58 12.25 1.18
N ILE A 312 9.27 11.29 2.04
CA ILE A 312 8.68 11.55 3.38
C ILE A 312 9.63 12.37 4.25
N HIS A 313 10.91 12.05 4.24
CA HIS A 313 11.92 12.74 5.06
C HIS A 313 12.04 14.24 4.73
N LEU A 314 11.63 14.68 3.52
CA LEU A 314 11.61 16.08 3.12
C LEU A 314 10.28 16.80 3.45
N MET A 315 9.27 16.10 3.94
CA MET A 315 8.03 16.74 4.40
C MET A 315 8.28 17.59 5.65
N SER A 316 7.61 18.72 5.77
CA SER A 316 7.83 19.71 6.83
C SER A 316 7.87 19.10 8.23
N TYR A 317 6.89 18.25 8.56
CA TYR A 317 6.82 17.59 9.86
C TYR A 317 8.09 16.77 10.17
N TYR A 318 8.55 15.94 9.23
CA TYR A 318 9.72 15.07 9.43
C TYR A 318 11.02 15.85 9.50
N ARG A 319 11.13 16.94 8.74
CA ARG A 319 12.27 17.85 8.82
C ARG A 319 12.34 18.58 10.16
N GLU A 320 11.19 19.07 10.63
CA GLU A 320 11.11 19.88 11.87
C GLU A 320 11.24 19.01 13.13
N VAL A 321 10.57 17.87 13.19
CA VAL A 321 10.49 17.02 14.38
C VAL A 321 11.63 16.02 14.46
N HIS A 322 12.00 15.42 13.33
CA HIS A 322 13.01 14.34 13.28
C HIS A 322 14.38 14.80 12.74
N GLY A 323 14.49 16.04 12.22
CA GLY A 323 15.73 16.66 11.81
C GLY A 323 16.28 16.21 10.46
N TYR A 324 15.50 15.50 9.65
CA TYR A 324 15.90 15.04 8.33
C TYR A 324 16.17 16.19 7.34
N ARG A 325 17.09 15.95 6.40
CA ARG A 325 17.56 16.95 5.44
C ARG A 325 17.67 16.38 4.04
N GLU A 326 17.67 17.27 3.07
CA GLU A 326 17.98 16.95 1.68
C GLU A 326 19.43 16.42 1.57
N GLY A 327 19.64 15.41 0.73
CA GLY A 327 20.90 14.72 0.49
C GLY A 327 21.13 13.48 1.34
N GLU A 328 20.25 13.16 2.31
CA GLU A 328 20.41 11.97 3.16
C GLU A 328 20.02 10.66 2.43
N PHE A 329 19.08 10.73 1.49
CA PHE A 329 18.57 9.57 0.74
C PHE A 329 18.57 9.86 -0.76
N PRO A 330 19.75 9.86 -1.42
CA PRO A 330 19.91 10.38 -2.76
C PRO A 330 19.14 9.60 -3.83
N VAL A 331 18.96 8.27 -3.67
CA VAL A 331 18.16 7.49 -4.63
C VAL A 331 16.68 7.85 -4.51
N THR A 332 16.15 7.88 -3.29
CA THR A 332 14.77 8.33 -3.03
C THR A 332 14.52 9.72 -3.58
N GLU A 333 15.43 10.65 -3.36
CA GLU A 333 15.29 12.05 -3.78
C GLU A 333 15.25 12.19 -5.30
N ASP A 334 16.15 11.51 -6.02
CA ASP A 334 16.15 11.47 -7.48
C ASP A 334 14.85 10.86 -8.03
N VAL A 335 14.45 9.71 -7.51
CA VAL A 335 13.21 9.04 -7.92
C VAL A 335 11.99 9.92 -7.63
N ALA A 336 11.87 10.47 -6.43
CA ALA A 336 10.75 11.33 -6.03
C ALA A 336 10.66 12.61 -6.89
N ALA A 337 11.80 13.17 -7.31
CA ALA A 337 11.83 14.36 -8.15
C ALA A 337 11.31 14.09 -9.58
N ARG A 338 11.39 12.85 -10.07
CA ARG A 338 11.10 12.48 -11.46
C ARG A 338 9.82 11.65 -11.64
N SER A 339 9.30 11.03 -10.58
CA SER A 339 8.19 10.09 -10.68
C SER A 339 6.85 10.78 -10.94
N ILE A 340 6.12 10.26 -11.93
CA ILE A 340 4.76 10.66 -12.30
C ILE A 340 3.89 9.41 -12.42
N ALA A 341 2.74 9.41 -11.71
CA ALA A 341 1.69 8.42 -11.95
C ALA A 341 0.84 8.84 -13.15
N LEU A 342 0.65 7.90 -14.08
CA LEU A 342 -0.25 8.02 -15.22
C LEU A 342 -1.65 7.52 -14.86
N PRO A 343 -2.71 7.88 -15.62
CA PRO A 343 -4.04 7.29 -15.46
C PRO A 343 -3.97 5.77 -15.44
N PHE A 344 -4.53 5.13 -14.38
CA PHE A 344 -4.42 3.69 -14.25
C PHE A 344 -5.61 3.09 -13.48
N PHE A 345 -6.46 2.34 -14.19
CA PHE A 345 -7.62 1.63 -13.65
C PHE A 345 -8.07 0.52 -14.60
N PRO A 346 -8.81 -0.52 -14.13
CA PRO A 346 -9.17 -1.70 -14.92
C PRO A 346 -9.86 -1.43 -16.26
N GLN A 347 -10.74 -0.40 -16.30
CA GLN A 347 -11.57 -0.07 -17.47
C GLN A 347 -10.91 0.90 -18.46
N LEU A 348 -9.64 1.25 -18.25
CA LEU A 348 -8.93 2.13 -19.19
C LEU A 348 -8.80 1.42 -20.54
N THR A 349 -9.19 2.10 -21.60
CA THR A 349 -9.16 1.55 -22.97
C THR A 349 -7.79 1.72 -23.61
N HIS A 350 -7.46 0.87 -24.60
CA HIS A 350 -6.20 0.99 -25.34
C HIS A 350 -6.03 2.37 -25.99
N GLY A 351 -7.10 2.92 -26.60
CA GLY A 351 -7.07 4.26 -27.20
C GLY A 351 -6.82 5.39 -26.19
N GLU A 352 -7.34 5.26 -24.95
CA GLU A 352 -7.02 6.21 -23.88
C GLU A 352 -5.55 6.09 -23.46
N VAL A 353 -4.99 4.89 -23.39
CA VAL A 353 -3.55 4.67 -23.13
C VAL A 353 -2.69 5.28 -24.23
N GLU A 354 -3.03 5.07 -25.50
CA GLU A 354 -2.34 5.71 -26.65
C GLU A 354 -2.37 7.24 -26.55
N GLN A 355 -3.54 7.82 -26.17
CA GLN A 355 -3.68 9.26 -25.98
C GLN A 355 -2.77 9.76 -24.84
N VAL A 356 -2.71 9.05 -23.71
CA VAL A 356 -1.85 9.39 -22.57
C VAL A 356 -0.37 9.33 -22.98
N CYS A 357 0.04 8.24 -23.62
CA CYS A 357 1.43 8.05 -24.06
C CYS A 357 1.87 9.08 -25.11
N GLY A 358 1.02 9.37 -26.10
CA GLY A 358 1.28 10.39 -27.10
C GLY A 358 1.42 11.80 -26.50
N ALA A 359 0.55 12.13 -25.55
CA ALA A 359 0.64 13.39 -24.82
C ALA A 359 1.92 13.49 -23.97
N LEU A 360 2.28 12.41 -23.26
CA LEU A 360 3.51 12.37 -22.45
C LEU A 360 4.76 12.57 -23.32
N ARG A 361 4.87 11.82 -24.42
CA ARG A 361 6.00 11.97 -25.38
C ARG A 361 6.13 13.41 -25.90
N ALA A 362 5.02 14.01 -26.29
CA ALA A 362 5.01 15.39 -26.79
C ALA A 362 5.43 16.40 -25.70
N VAL A 363 5.09 16.16 -24.44
CA VAL A 363 5.44 17.06 -23.33
C VAL A 363 6.90 16.92 -22.94
N ILE A 364 7.45 15.70 -22.93
CA ILE A 364 8.87 15.48 -22.60
C ILE A 364 9.81 15.68 -23.79
N GLY A 365 9.28 15.95 -24.99
CA GLY A 365 10.07 16.21 -26.21
C GLY A 365 10.74 14.98 -26.81
N ARG A 366 10.13 13.81 -26.69
CA ARG A 366 10.66 12.51 -27.16
C ARG A 366 9.70 11.82 -28.12
#